data_608e49eb443b90d623c6758676e11df5
#
_entry.id   608e49eb443b90d623c6758676e11df5
#
_cell.length_a   1.000
_cell.length_b   1.000
_cell.length_c   1.000
_cell.angle_alpha   90.00
_cell.angle_beta   90.00
_cell.angle_gamma   90.00
#
_symmetry.space_group_name_H-M   'P 1'
#
loop_
_entity.id
_entity.type
_entity.pdbx_description
1 polymer ?
#
loop_
_entity_poly.entity_id
_entity_poly.type
_entity_poly.pdbx_seq_one_letter_code
_entity_poly.pdbx_strand_id
1 'polypeptide(L)'
;GHYLAEKYEESYDHSIPEDLIYSGPHTLTESTEIEGVDVGKLILSPTRTYLPMMVPILNNFRNQINGIIHCSGGAQTKVLHFTKDLHIVKDNMFKLPPLFRMIQESSGTDWKEMYKVFNMGHRLEIYTNEKAAEEMIQIAKAFNIEAQIIGHVEASEKKQLTIKSEFGTFEY
;
A
#
# COMPACT_ATOMS: atom_id res chain seq x y z
N GLY A 1 -3.46 -21.74 12.01
CA GLY A 1 -2.29 -22.02 11.29
C GLY A 1 -2.01 -23.45 10.95
N HIS A 2 -1.42 -24.19 11.83
CA HIS A 2 -0.98 -25.59 11.58
C HIS A 2 -2.12 -26.51 11.08
N TYR A 3 -3.35 -26.33 11.51
CA TYR A 3 -4.50 -27.08 11.02
C TYR A 3 -4.65 -27.08 9.48
N LEU A 4 -4.38 -25.96 8.82
CA LEU A 4 -4.46 -25.91 7.36
C LEU A 4 -3.33 -26.69 6.72
N ALA A 5 -2.11 -26.59 7.24
CA ALA A 5 -0.96 -27.34 6.74
C ALA A 5 -1.13 -28.86 6.96
N GLU A 6 -1.64 -29.27 8.13
CA GLU A 6 -1.88 -30.69 8.46
C GLU A 6 -3.00 -31.32 7.62
N LYS A 7 -4.07 -30.55 7.31
CA LYS A 7 -5.24 -31.06 6.62
C LYS A 7 -5.21 -30.90 5.11
N TYR A 8 -4.53 -29.90 4.61
CA TYR A 8 -4.48 -29.51 3.21
C TYR A 8 -3.02 -29.25 2.79
N GLU A 9 -2.32 -30.32 2.46
CA GLU A 9 -0.90 -30.29 2.07
C GLU A 9 -0.63 -29.35 0.88
N GLU A 10 -1.62 -29.22 -0.03
CA GLU A 10 -1.57 -28.32 -1.17
C GLU A 10 -1.69 -26.82 -0.82
N SER A 11 -1.94 -26.49 0.46
CA SER A 11 -2.14 -25.10 0.90
C SER A 11 -0.86 -24.28 1.08
N TYR A 12 0.31 -24.91 0.96
CA TYR A 12 1.61 -24.23 1.11
C TYR A 12 2.67 -24.81 0.19
N ASP A 13 3.77 -24.07 0.02
CA ASP A 13 4.95 -24.51 -0.71
C ASP A 13 5.87 -25.31 0.21
N HIS A 14 6.11 -26.59 -0.11
CA HIS A 14 6.96 -27.50 0.66
C HIS A 14 8.44 -27.08 0.73
N SER A 15 8.87 -26.10 -0.07
CA SER A 15 10.21 -25.51 0.06
C SER A 15 10.34 -24.55 1.25
N ILE A 16 9.21 -24.15 1.86
CA ILE A 16 9.18 -23.28 3.03
C ILE A 16 9.40 -24.15 4.28
N PRO A 17 10.30 -23.77 5.19
CA PRO A 17 10.48 -24.47 6.48
C PRO A 17 9.15 -24.58 7.24
N GLU A 18 8.86 -25.78 7.77
CA GLU A 18 7.55 -26.08 8.38
C GLU A 18 7.20 -25.16 9.56
N ASP A 19 8.18 -24.72 10.32
CA ASP A 19 8.05 -23.79 11.44
C ASP A 19 7.65 -22.37 11.01
N LEU A 20 7.78 -22.05 9.72
CA LEU A 20 7.36 -20.77 9.13
C LEU A 20 5.97 -20.84 8.46
N ILE A 21 5.41 -22.05 8.32
CA ILE A 21 4.11 -22.24 7.67
C ILE A 21 2.99 -21.84 8.62
N TYR A 22 2.18 -20.83 8.21
CA TYR A 22 1.07 -20.32 9.00
C TYR A 22 1.43 -20.02 10.46
N SER A 23 2.67 -19.64 10.70
CA SER A 23 3.17 -19.22 12.01
C SER A 23 2.74 -17.77 12.29
N GLY A 24 2.78 -17.40 13.54
CA GLY A 24 2.51 -16.04 14.00
C GLY A 24 1.87 -16.01 15.38
N PRO A 25 2.00 -14.89 16.11
CA PRO A 25 1.52 -14.77 17.49
C PRO A 25 0.02 -14.54 17.61
N HIS A 26 -0.67 -14.21 16.50
CA HIS A 26 -2.07 -13.79 16.52
C HIS A 26 -3.05 -14.89 16.10
N THR A 27 -4.20 -14.95 16.77
CA THR A 27 -5.34 -15.78 16.36
C THR A 27 -6.36 -14.95 15.57
N LEU A 28 -7.13 -15.59 14.69
CA LEU A 28 -8.11 -14.89 13.86
C LEU A 28 -9.22 -14.19 14.66
N THR A 29 -9.53 -14.68 15.85
CA THR A 29 -10.58 -14.15 16.74
C THR A 29 -10.05 -13.16 17.78
N GLU A 30 -8.76 -12.88 17.78
CA GLU A 30 -8.15 -11.90 18.66
C GLU A 30 -8.64 -10.49 18.33
N SER A 31 -8.98 -9.70 19.36
CA SER A 31 -9.42 -8.32 19.19
C SER A 31 -8.27 -7.43 18.73
N THR A 32 -8.57 -6.48 17.87
CA THR A 32 -7.61 -5.45 17.44
C THR A 32 -7.86 -4.13 18.17
N GLU A 33 -7.04 -3.12 17.92
CA GLU A 33 -7.25 -1.75 18.41
C GLU A 33 -8.50 -1.07 17.82
N ILE A 34 -9.12 -1.66 16.79
CA ILE A 34 -10.35 -1.15 16.15
C ILE A 34 -11.55 -1.86 16.80
N GLU A 35 -12.42 -1.09 17.42
CA GLU A 35 -13.62 -1.63 18.09
C GLU A 35 -14.47 -2.49 17.12
N GLY A 36 -14.81 -3.69 17.55
CA GLY A 36 -15.63 -4.63 16.78
C GLY A 36 -14.90 -5.32 15.62
N VAL A 37 -13.61 -5.10 15.46
CA VAL A 37 -12.77 -5.72 14.42
C VAL A 37 -11.77 -6.68 15.05
N ASP A 38 -11.88 -7.96 14.73
CA ASP A 38 -10.88 -8.99 15.06
C ASP A 38 -9.81 -9.10 13.96
N VAL A 39 -8.72 -9.81 14.25
CA VAL A 39 -7.59 -10.02 13.32
C VAL A 39 -8.08 -10.64 12.01
N GLY A 40 -9.01 -11.60 12.05
CA GLY A 40 -9.58 -12.23 10.87
C GLY A 40 -10.27 -11.22 9.96
N LYS A 41 -11.12 -10.34 10.50
CA LYS A 41 -11.78 -9.27 9.74
C LYS A 41 -10.77 -8.26 9.18
N LEU A 42 -9.74 -7.94 9.97
CA LEU A 42 -8.69 -7.03 9.52
C LEU A 42 -7.94 -7.56 8.29
N ILE A 43 -7.54 -8.84 8.33
CA ILE A 43 -6.86 -9.52 7.21
C ILE A 43 -7.77 -9.67 5.99
N LEU A 44 -9.04 -10.04 6.21
CA LEU A 44 -10.01 -10.26 5.15
C LEU A 44 -10.65 -8.98 4.61
N SER A 45 -10.25 -7.81 5.11
CA SER A 45 -10.73 -6.53 4.59
C SER A 45 -10.47 -6.44 3.08
N PRO A 46 -11.51 -6.31 2.24
CA PRO A 46 -11.35 -6.40 0.79
C PRO A 46 -10.63 -5.18 0.23
N THR A 47 -9.91 -5.39 -0.86
CA THR A 47 -9.39 -4.29 -1.67
C THR A 47 -10.54 -3.49 -2.25
N ARG A 48 -10.55 -2.17 -2.05
CA ARG A 48 -11.57 -1.29 -2.59
C ARG A 48 -11.51 -1.24 -4.12
N THR A 49 -12.69 -1.23 -4.73
CA THR A 49 -12.83 -1.00 -6.17
C THR A 49 -12.87 0.50 -6.42
N TYR A 50 -11.89 1.06 -7.10
CA TYR A 50 -11.81 2.50 -7.40
C TYR A 50 -12.60 2.91 -8.64
N LEU A 51 -13.19 1.98 -9.39
CA LEU A 51 -13.87 2.27 -10.66
C LEU A 51 -14.90 3.40 -10.58
N PRO A 52 -15.82 3.43 -9.60
CA PRO A 52 -16.81 4.51 -9.52
C PRO A 52 -16.19 5.92 -9.42
N MET A 53 -15.08 6.05 -8.67
CA MET A 53 -14.33 7.28 -8.53
C MET A 53 -13.48 7.57 -9.79
N MET A 54 -12.89 6.57 -10.39
CA MET A 54 -12.00 6.73 -11.55
C MET A 54 -12.74 7.18 -12.82
N VAL A 55 -14.00 6.82 -12.99
CA VAL A 55 -14.80 7.26 -14.15
C VAL A 55 -14.88 8.78 -14.25
N PRO A 56 -15.37 9.53 -13.26
CA PRO A 56 -15.38 10.98 -13.33
C PRO A 56 -13.97 11.60 -13.37
N ILE A 57 -12.98 11.02 -12.69
CA ILE A 57 -11.59 11.50 -12.77
C ILE A 57 -11.07 11.41 -14.20
N LEU A 58 -11.21 10.27 -14.87
CA LEU A 58 -10.75 10.10 -16.24
C LEU A 58 -11.52 10.94 -17.25
N ASN A 59 -12.83 11.13 -17.06
CA ASN A 59 -13.63 11.95 -17.94
C ASN A 59 -13.22 13.43 -17.89
N ASN A 60 -12.86 13.93 -16.70
CA ASN A 60 -12.60 15.36 -16.51
C ASN A 60 -11.10 15.72 -16.61
N PHE A 61 -10.20 14.79 -16.25
CA PHE A 61 -8.78 15.10 -16.05
C PHE A 61 -7.81 14.25 -16.86
N ARG A 62 -8.28 13.38 -17.78
CA ARG A 62 -7.42 12.46 -18.53
C ARG A 62 -6.18 13.13 -19.12
N ASN A 63 -6.32 14.34 -19.68
CA ASN A 63 -5.22 15.05 -20.32
C ASN A 63 -4.25 15.70 -19.32
N GLN A 64 -4.54 15.67 -18.03
CA GLN A 64 -3.72 16.20 -16.95
C GLN A 64 -3.06 15.07 -16.14
N ILE A 65 -3.39 13.81 -16.42
CA ILE A 65 -2.83 12.65 -15.73
C ILE A 65 -1.60 12.16 -16.50
N ASN A 66 -0.45 12.18 -15.82
CA ASN A 66 0.82 11.69 -16.35
C ASN A 66 1.04 10.19 -16.08
N GLY A 67 0.39 9.65 -15.06
CA GLY A 67 0.49 8.23 -14.71
C GLY A 67 -0.49 7.83 -13.63
N ILE A 68 -0.83 6.53 -13.64
CA ILE A 68 -1.65 5.90 -12.60
C ILE A 68 -0.95 4.60 -12.21
N ILE A 69 -0.68 4.44 -10.93
CA ILE A 69 -0.03 3.25 -10.39
C ILE A 69 -0.95 2.59 -9.36
N HIS A 70 -1.28 1.33 -9.60
CA HIS A 70 -1.90 0.50 -8.57
C HIS A 70 -0.78 -0.16 -7.76
N CYS A 71 -0.68 0.20 -6.48
CA CYS A 71 0.38 -0.24 -5.56
C CYS A 71 0.14 -1.70 -5.10
N SER A 72 0.14 -2.63 -6.05
CA SER A 72 0.12 -4.08 -5.86
C SER A 72 1.56 -4.61 -5.70
N GLY A 73 1.96 -5.70 -6.33
CA GLY A 73 3.35 -6.17 -6.27
C GLY A 73 4.39 -5.06 -6.53
N GLY A 74 5.38 -4.96 -5.68
CA GLY A 74 6.34 -3.84 -5.63
C GLY A 74 5.84 -2.61 -4.86
N ALA A 75 4.60 -2.64 -4.39
CA ALA A 75 4.01 -1.67 -3.46
C ALA A 75 4.39 -0.21 -3.75
N GLN A 76 5.05 0.45 -2.79
CA GLN A 76 5.43 1.85 -2.89
C GLN A 76 6.57 2.10 -3.90
N THR A 77 7.37 1.08 -4.20
CA THR A 77 8.49 1.17 -5.14
C THR A 77 8.10 0.87 -6.59
N LYS A 78 6.85 0.43 -6.82
CA LYS A 78 6.36 0.03 -8.14
C LYS A 78 6.52 1.12 -9.21
N VAL A 79 6.38 2.37 -8.83
CA VAL A 79 6.56 3.50 -9.74
C VAL A 79 7.92 3.50 -10.45
N LEU A 80 8.98 3.00 -9.82
CA LEU A 80 10.31 2.91 -10.39
C LEU A 80 10.40 2.04 -11.66
N HIS A 81 9.44 1.15 -11.88
CA HIS A 81 9.36 0.36 -13.12
C HIS A 81 8.89 1.18 -14.34
N PHE A 82 8.26 2.33 -14.11
CA PHE A 82 7.60 3.14 -15.13
C PHE A 82 8.23 4.52 -15.33
N THR A 83 9.27 4.85 -14.54
CA THR A 83 9.93 6.16 -14.59
C THR A 83 11.38 6.04 -15.05
N LYS A 84 11.89 7.11 -15.68
CA LYS A 84 13.30 7.35 -15.98
C LYS A 84 13.61 8.80 -15.62
N ASP A 85 14.84 9.06 -15.19
CA ASP A 85 15.35 10.40 -14.98
C ASP A 85 14.44 11.29 -14.12
N LEU A 86 13.77 10.65 -13.16
CA LEU A 86 12.86 11.29 -12.21
C LEU A 86 13.16 10.83 -10.79
N HIS A 87 13.06 11.77 -9.86
CA HIS A 87 13.05 11.50 -8.43
C HIS A 87 11.64 11.66 -7.89
N ILE A 88 11.08 10.57 -7.38
CA ILE A 88 9.78 10.57 -6.71
C ILE A 88 10.02 10.77 -5.21
N VAL A 89 9.44 11.80 -4.63
CA VAL A 89 9.50 12.07 -3.19
C VAL A 89 8.11 11.87 -2.60
N LYS A 90 7.99 10.91 -1.68
CA LYS A 90 6.76 10.63 -0.91
C LYS A 90 7.03 11.03 0.54
N ASP A 91 6.58 12.20 0.95
CA ASP A 91 6.88 12.82 2.25
C ASP A 91 5.63 13.17 3.08
N ASN A 92 4.46 12.83 2.57
CA ASN A 92 3.19 12.98 3.26
C ASN A 92 2.38 11.67 3.15
N MET A 93 2.92 10.61 3.73
CA MET A 93 2.30 9.28 3.69
C MET A 93 1.01 9.23 4.53
N PHE A 94 0.09 8.34 4.17
CA PHE A 94 -1.08 8.04 5.01
C PHE A 94 -0.65 7.47 6.37
N LYS A 95 -1.50 7.65 7.38
CA LYS A 95 -1.33 6.95 8.65
C LYS A 95 -1.28 5.44 8.41
N LEU A 96 -0.31 4.79 9.04
CA LEU A 96 -0.14 3.34 8.89
C LEU A 96 -1.37 2.57 9.39
N PRO A 97 -2.01 1.73 8.57
CA PRO A 97 -3.07 0.85 9.02
C PRO A 97 -2.55 -0.19 10.04
N PRO A 98 -3.35 -0.55 11.07
CA PRO A 98 -2.95 -1.48 12.12
C PRO A 98 -2.41 -2.81 11.62
N LEU A 99 -2.98 -3.35 10.55
CA LEU A 99 -2.53 -4.60 9.95
C LEU A 99 -1.04 -4.61 9.61
N PHE A 100 -0.52 -3.54 9.01
CA PHE A 100 0.89 -3.49 8.61
C PHE A 100 1.83 -3.34 9.80
N ARG A 101 1.37 -2.67 10.87
CA ARG A 101 2.10 -2.63 12.16
C ARG A 101 2.20 -4.03 12.76
N MET A 102 1.08 -4.75 12.84
CA MET A 102 1.03 -6.13 13.34
C MET A 102 1.94 -7.07 12.52
N ILE A 103 1.95 -6.94 11.19
CA ILE A 103 2.83 -7.73 10.33
C ILE A 103 4.29 -7.42 10.63
N GLN A 104 4.65 -6.15 10.75
CA GLN A 104 6.02 -5.74 11.03
C GLN A 104 6.48 -6.23 12.41
N GLU A 105 5.67 -6.06 13.45
CA GLU A 105 5.97 -6.51 14.82
C GLU A 105 6.12 -8.03 14.91
N SER A 106 5.27 -8.78 14.18
CA SER A 106 5.31 -10.24 14.17
C SER A 106 6.48 -10.81 13.39
N SER A 107 6.88 -10.15 12.31
CA SER A 107 7.94 -10.64 11.40
C SER A 107 9.33 -10.06 11.73
N GLY A 108 9.40 -8.93 12.43
CA GLY A 108 10.63 -8.17 12.60
C GLY A 108 11.19 -7.56 11.30
N THR A 109 10.39 -7.52 10.23
CA THR A 109 10.81 -7.01 8.92
C THR A 109 11.21 -5.54 9.01
N ASP A 110 12.34 -5.19 8.41
CA ASP A 110 12.80 -3.80 8.31
C ASP A 110 11.76 -2.90 7.60
N TRP A 111 11.56 -1.68 8.09
CA TRP A 111 10.57 -0.75 7.54
C TRP A 111 10.82 -0.41 6.07
N LYS A 112 12.08 -0.34 5.63
CA LYS A 112 12.41 -0.15 4.22
C LYS A 112 11.85 -1.28 3.36
N GLU A 113 11.98 -2.53 3.79
CA GLU A 113 11.41 -3.68 3.09
C GLU A 113 9.88 -3.70 3.20
N MET A 114 9.29 -3.31 4.34
CA MET A 114 7.84 -3.17 4.47
C MET A 114 7.24 -2.25 3.39
N TYR A 115 7.84 -1.07 3.15
CA TYR A 115 7.39 -0.15 2.09
C TYR A 115 7.60 -0.68 0.67
N LYS A 116 8.54 -1.59 0.47
CA LYS A 116 8.79 -2.22 -0.82
C LYS A 116 7.81 -3.36 -1.12
N VAL A 117 7.35 -4.07 -0.08
CA VAL A 117 6.47 -5.24 -0.22
C VAL A 117 5.01 -4.88 -0.07
N PHE A 118 4.67 -4.02 0.91
CA PHE A 118 3.29 -3.67 1.26
C PHE A 118 2.92 -2.25 0.85
N ASN A 119 1.65 -2.06 0.46
CA ASN A 119 1.14 -0.73 0.05
C ASN A 119 1.01 0.28 1.21
N MET A 120 1.15 -0.15 2.45
CA MET A 120 1.18 0.68 3.66
C MET A 120 -0.03 1.63 3.80
N GLY A 121 -1.17 1.23 3.24
CA GLY A 121 -2.45 1.94 3.37
C GLY A 121 -2.94 2.64 2.11
N HIS A 122 -2.08 3.00 1.15
CA HIS A 122 -2.54 3.54 -0.11
C HIS A 122 -2.28 2.60 -1.29
N ARG A 123 -3.30 2.36 -2.07
CA ARG A 123 -3.31 1.34 -3.12
C ARG A 123 -3.29 1.90 -4.53
N LEU A 124 -3.57 3.20 -4.68
CA LEU A 124 -3.65 3.86 -5.96
C LEU A 124 -2.95 5.22 -5.89
N GLU A 125 -2.07 5.48 -6.84
CA GLU A 125 -1.38 6.75 -7.03
C GLU A 125 -1.77 7.34 -8.38
N ILE A 126 -2.02 8.64 -8.42
CA ILE A 126 -2.26 9.40 -9.64
C ILE A 126 -1.22 10.51 -9.70
N TYR A 127 -0.46 10.54 -10.77
CA TYR A 127 0.57 11.55 -11.03
C TYR A 127 -0.02 12.63 -11.92
N THR A 128 -0.12 13.86 -11.39
CA THR A 128 -0.79 14.98 -12.04
C THR A 128 -0.26 16.31 -11.50
N ASN A 129 -0.76 17.44 -12.03
CA ASN A 129 -0.46 18.74 -11.45
C ASN A 129 -1.27 19.00 -10.16
N GLU A 130 -0.79 19.90 -9.31
CA GLU A 130 -1.36 20.18 -7.98
C GLU A 130 -2.84 20.60 -8.05
N LYS A 131 -3.20 21.50 -8.96
CA LYS A 131 -4.60 21.95 -9.11
C LYS A 131 -5.55 20.79 -9.44
N ALA A 132 -5.18 19.93 -10.37
CA ALA A 132 -5.99 18.76 -10.72
C ALA A 132 -6.02 17.75 -9.55
N ALA A 133 -4.93 17.60 -8.79
CA ALA A 133 -4.89 16.74 -7.62
C ALA A 133 -5.91 17.18 -6.56
N GLU A 134 -6.01 18.47 -6.26
CA GLU A 134 -6.99 19.02 -5.32
C GLU A 134 -8.44 18.72 -5.74
N GLU A 135 -8.75 18.88 -7.02
CA GLU A 135 -10.08 18.57 -7.56
C GLU A 135 -10.37 17.05 -7.52
N MET A 136 -9.39 16.20 -7.84
CA MET A 136 -9.52 14.73 -7.74
C MET A 136 -9.73 14.27 -6.29
N ILE A 137 -9.10 14.91 -5.30
CA ILE A 137 -9.32 14.66 -3.88
C ILE A 137 -10.78 14.94 -3.50
N GLN A 138 -11.39 16.02 -4.00
CA GLN A 138 -12.80 16.28 -3.74
C GLN A 138 -13.72 15.22 -4.38
N ILE A 139 -13.38 14.73 -5.57
CA ILE A 139 -14.11 13.60 -6.18
C ILE A 139 -13.98 12.35 -5.30
N ALA A 140 -12.78 11.98 -4.88
CA ALA A 140 -12.55 10.82 -4.02
C ALA A 140 -13.39 10.90 -2.72
N LYS A 141 -13.42 12.08 -2.10
CA LYS A 141 -14.21 12.34 -0.90
C LYS A 141 -15.71 12.11 -1.10
N ALA A 142 -16.25 12.44 -2.27
CA ALA A 142 -17.66 12.20 -2.61
C ALA A 142 -18.00 10.68 -2.67
N PHE A 143 -17.01 9.83 -2.85
CA PHE A 143 -17.13 8.37 -2.81
C PHE A 143 -16.69 7.76 -1.47
N ASN A 144 -16.49 8.57 -0.42
CA ASN A 144 -15.97 8.15 0.89
C ASN A 144 -14.61 7.42 0.77
N ILE A 145 -13.76 7.87 -0.14
CA ILE A 145 -12.40 7.39 -0.33
C ILE A 145 -11.46 8.49 0.16
N GLU A 146 -10.63 8.16 1.15
CA GLU A 146 -9.59 9.04 1.62
C GLU A 146 -8.54 9.23 0.54
N ALA A 147 -8.17 10.47 0.27
CA ALA A 147 -7.17 10.84 -0.71
C ALA A 147 -6.41 12.09 -0.24
N GLN A 148 -5.12 12.15 -0.54
CA GLN A 148 -4.26 13.28 -0.21
C GLN A 148 -3.09 13.38 -1.20
N ILE A 149 -2.45 14.54 -1.27
CA ILE A 149 -1.18 14.68 -1.95
C ILE A 149 -0.11 14.05 -1.07
N ILE A 150 0.51 12.96 -1.54
CA ILE A 150 1.49 12.18 -0.78
C ILE A 150 2.93 12.62 -1.02
N GLY A 151 3.15 13.48 -2.01
CA GLY A 151 4.49 13.90 -2.39
C GLY A 151 4.54 14.59 -3.74
N HIS A 152 5.72 14.66 -4.33
CA HIS A 152 5.98 15.35 -5.58
C HIS A 152 7.01 14.62 -6.43
N VAL A 153 7.19 15.09 -7.67
CA VAL A 153 8.15 14.55 -8.64
C VAL A 153 9.12 15.63 -9.03
N GLU A 154 10.40 15.31 -9.02
CA GLU A 154 11.51 16.19 -9.41
C GLU A 154 12.25 15.61 -10.61
N ALA A 155 12.88 16.48 -11.41
CA ALA A 155 13.82 16.06 -12.43
C ALA A 155 15.09 15.48 -11.76
N SER A 156 15.63 14.41 -12.35
CA SER A 156 16.83 13.75 -11.83
C SER A 156 17.63 13.13 -12.97
N GLU A 157 18.93 12.93 -12.80
CA GLU A 157 19.76 12.21 -13.78
C GLU A 157 19.56 10.69 -13.77
N LYS A 158 18.88 10.18 -12.73
CA LYS A 158 18.56 8.76 -12.58
C LYS A 158 17.18 8.59 -11.93
N LYS A 159 16.59 7.43 -12.11
CA LYS A 159 15.35 7.11 -11.39
C LYS A 159 15.63 6.92 -9.90
N GLN A 160 14.87 7.60 -9.05
CA GLN A 160 14.99 7.55 -7.59
C GLN A 160 13.62 7.62 -6.93
N LEU A 161 13.53 7.02 -5.76
CA LEU A 161 12.39 7.18 -4.87
C LEU A 161 12.88 7.43 -3.45
N THR A 162 12.39 8.48 -2.83
CA THR A 162 12.57 8.73 -1.40
C THR A 162 11.22 8.69 -0.70
N ILE A 163 11.12 7.87 0.35
CA ILE A 163 9.94 7.82 1.23
C ILE A 163 10.34 8.38 2.58
N LYS A 164 9.63 9.43 3.03
CA LYS A 164 9.75 9.96 4.39
C LYS A 164 8.51 9.59 5.18
N SER A 165 8.69 8.91 6.29
CA SER A 165 7.62 8.43 7.15
C SER A 165 7.98 8.61 8.62
N GLU A 166 7.05 8.29 9.51
CA GLU A 166 7.30 8.26 10.97
C GLU A 166 8.39 7.23 11.36
N PHE A 167 8.70 6.26 10.50
CA PHE A 167 9.68 5.19 10.73
C PHE A 167 11.06 5.50 10.15
N GLY A 168 11.22 6.61 9.45
CA GLY A 168 12.48 7.03 8.87
C GLY A 168 12.37 7.50 7.42
N THR A 169 13.55 7.78 6.84
CA THR A 169 13.70 8.14 5.42
C THR A 169 14.35 6.99 4.69
N PHE A 170 13.71 6.52 3.63
CA PHE A 170 14.15 5.38 2.84
C PHE A 170 14.38 5.77 1.38
N GLU A 171 15.53 5.37 0.85
CA GLU A 171 15.91 5.61 -0.55
C GLU A 171 15.95 4.29 -1.33
N TYR A 172 15.43 4.33 -2.58
CA TYR A 172 15.37 3.19 -3.50
C TYR A 172 15.84 3.56 -4.90
#